data_678e94c4872dd0d58ab300a6b832bf38
#
_entry.id   678e94c4872dd0d58ab300a6b832bf38
#
_cell.length_a   1.000
_cell.length_b   1.000
_cell.length_c   1.000
_cell.angle_alpha   90.00
_cell.angle_beta   90.00
_cell.angle_gamma   90.00
#
_symmetry.space_group_name_H-M   'P 1'
#
loop_
_entity.id
_entity.type
_entity.pdbx_description
1 polymer ?
#
loop_
_entity_poly.entity_id
_entity_poly.type
_entity_poly.pdbx_seq_one_letter_code
_entity_poly.pdbx_strand_id
1 'polypeptide(L)'
;IEMYEAHDALLCIADGAYVDQQEPRRTVTNQHYFKTQEEMAALFADLPEALESTVEVAQRCAFMATCRDPILPLFASDEITELNRQAKDGLKNRLAIISHAAPVSEYDERLDFELKIIEQMGFPGYFLIVADFIKWAKEKDIPVGPGRGSGAGSLVAYALTITDLDPLRYNLLFERFLNPDRISMPDFDIDFCMDRREEVIQYVQQKYGHDKVGQIITFGALLSKAAIRDMGRVLQMPYGQVDRLAKLIPIEGVKPLSICLLYTSDAADEV
;
A
#
# COMPACT_ATOMS: atom_id res chain seq x y z
N ILE A 1 -22.39 8.36 -20.62
CA ILE A 1 -23.70 9.02 -20.65
C ILE A 1 -24.64 8.32 -19.66
N GLU A 2 -24.84 7.02 -19.74
CA GLU A 2 -25.79 6.25 -18.91
C GLU A 2 -25.40 6.18 -17.42
N MET A 3 -24.14 6.41 -17.11
CA MET A 3 -23.59 6.29 -15.75
C MET A 3 -23.51 7.61 -14.98
N TYR A 4 -24.07 8.72 -15.52
CA TYR A 4 -23.90 10.03 -14.85
C TYR A 4 -24.63 10.09 -13.49
N GLU A 5 -25.78 9.45 -13.34
CA GLU A 5 -26.52 9.40 -12.08
C GLU A 5 -25.73 8.63 -11.00
N ALA A 6 -25.08 7.52 -11.39
CA ALA A 6 -24.21 6.78 -10.48
C ALA A 6 -22.96 7.61 -10.09
N HIS A 7 -22.43 8.39 -11.02
CA HIS A 7 -21.31 9.30 -10.75
C HIS A 7 -21.74 10.45 -9.84
N ASP A 8 -22.92 11.03 -10.05
CA ASP A 8 -23.47 12.06 -9.18
C ASP A 8 -23.69 11.56 -7.75
N ALA A 9 -24.23 10.34 -7.60
CA ALA A 9 -24.36 9.69 -6.30
C ALA A 9 -23.00 9.43 -5.62
N LEU A 10 -21.96 9.05 -6.41
CA LEU A 10 -20.59 8.85 -5.90
C LEU A 10 -19.99 10.17 -5.38
N LEU A 11 -20.24 11.31 -6.07
CA LEU A 11 -19.85 12.62 -5.58
C LEU A 11 -20.56 12.97 -4.27
N CYS A 12 -21.86 12.65 -4.15
CA CYS A 12 -22.58 12.83 -2.89
C CYS A 12 -22.01 11.99 -1.74
N ILE A 13 -21.56 10.77 -2.03
CA ILE A 13 -20.86 9.93 -1.03
C ILE A 13 -19.58 10.63 -0.56
N ALA A 14 -18.76 11.12 -1.49
CA ALA A 14 -17.50 11.77 -1.18
C ALA A 14 -17.67 13.09 -0.40
N ASP A 15 -18.69 13.89 -0.77
CA ASP A 15 -18.93 15.20 -0.18
C ASP A 15 -19.82 15.15 1.09
N GLY A 16 -20.33 13.97 1.48
CA GLY A 16 -21.30 13.83 2.58
C GLY A 16 -22.67 14.45 2.29
N ALA A 17 -22.99 14.65 1.02
CA ALA A 17 -24.23 15.28 0.54
C ALA A 17 -25.32 14.23 0.22
N TYR A 18 -26.48 14.70 -0.22
CA TYR A 18 -27.61 13.88 -0.69
C TYR A 18 -27.91 14.18 -2.16
N VAL A 19 -28.44 13.19 -2.88
CA VAL A 19 -28.76 13.33 -4.31
C VAL A 19 -29.77 14.47 -4.56
N ASP A 20 -30.80 14.59 -3.71
CA ASP A 20 -31.84 15.63 -3.81
C ASP A 20 -31.38 17.03 -3.32
N GLN A 21 -30.19 17.13 -2.74
CA GLN A 21 -29.66 18.41 -2.25
C GLN A 21 -29.28 19.29 -3.44
N GLN A 22 -29.79 20.53 -3.45
CA GLN A 22 -29.53 21.49 -4.51
C GLN A 22 -28.17 22.18 -4.32
N GLU A 23 -27.94 22.77 -3.16
CA GLU A 23 -26.72 23.50 -2.81
C GLU A 23 -26.40 23.38 -1.30
N PRO A 24 -25.13 23.49 -0.91
CA PRO A 24 -23.93 23.43 -1.76
C PRO A 24 -23.53 21.99 -2.07
N ARG A 25 -23.42 21.60 -3.32
CA ARG A 25 -22.80 20.35 -3.73
C ARG A 25 -22.29 20.39 -5.17
N ARG A 26 -21.34 19.55 -5.49
CA ARG A 26 -20.93 19.28 -6.88
C ARG A 26 -22.00 18.43 -7.56
N THR A 27 -22.36 18.81 -8.77
CA THR A 27 -23.28 18.03 -9.61
C THR A 27 -22.65 17.67 -10.92
N VAL A 28 -23.05 16.55 -11.48
CA VAL A 28 -22.69 16.13 -12.84
C VAL A 28 -23.95 15.97 -13.68
N THR A 29 -23.80 16.14 -14.97
CA THR A 29 -24.87 15.96 -15.95
C THR A 29 -24.49 14.87 -16.94
N ASN A 30 -25.41 14.46 -17.78
CA ASN A 30 -25.14 13.50 -18.86
C ASN A 30 -24.13 14.03 -19.90
N GLN A 31 -23.71 15.30 -19.78
CA GLN A 31 -22.66 15.89 -20.62
C GLN A 31 -21.24 15.70 -20.07
N HIS A 32 -21.08 15.20 -18.83
CA HIS A 32 -19.78 14.91 -18.22
C HIS A 32 -19.29 13.53 -18.63
N TYR A 33 -18.88 13.38 -19.87
CA TYR A 33 -18.29 12.16 -20.43
C TYR A 33 -17.10 12.49 -21.34
N PHE A 34 -16.30 11.51 -21.65
CA PHE A 34 -15.19 11.66 -22.59
C PHE A 34 -15.74 11.77 -24.02
N LYS A 35 -15.77 12.99 -24.55
CA LYS A 35 -16.33 13.32 -25.85
C LYS A 35 -15.43 12.87 -26.99
N THR A 36 -16.02 12.58 -28.15
CA THR A 36 -15.25 12.31 -29.35
C THR A 36 -14.59 13.59 -29.88
N GLN A 37 -13.65 13.40 -30.79
CA GLN A 37 -12.95 14.52 -31.42
C GLN A 37 -13.92 15.43 -32.21
N GLU A 38 -14.90 14.83 -32.90
CA GLU A 38 -15.92 15.54 -33.66
C GLU A 38 -16.86 16.33 -32.75
N GLU A 39 -17.27 15.75 -31.61
CA GLU A 39 -18.11 16.44 -30.62
C GLU A 39 -17.37 17.62 -30.01
N MET A 40 -16.07 17.47 -29.69
CA MET A 40 -15.25 18.57 -29.18
C MET A 40 -15.05 19.66 -30.21
N ALA A 41 -14.80 19.32 -31.46
CA ALA A 41 -14.67 20.28 -32.57
C ALA A 41 -15.97 21.07 -32.77
N ALA A 42 -17.12 20.43 -32.68
CA ALA A 42 -18.40 21.09 -32.76
C ALA A 42 -18.69 22.03 -31.58
N LEU A 43 -18.32 21.62 -30.37
CA LEU A 43 -18.50 22.44 -29.15
C LEU A 43 -17.65 23.70 -29.15
N PHE A 44 -16.47 23.69 -29.77
CA PHE A 44 -15.52 24.80 -29.82
C PHE A 44 -15.35 25.35 -31.25
N ALA A 45 -16.39 25.23 -32.07
CA ALA A 45 -16.36 25.72 -33.46
C ALA A 45 -16.11 27.24 -33.56
N ASP A 46 -16.48 27.99 -32.50
CA ASP A 46 -16.24 29.42 -32.37
C ASP A 46 -14.86 29.81 -31.82
N LEU A 47 -14.09 28.80 -31.32
CA LEU A 47 -12.76 28.97 -30.72
C LEU A 47 -11.76 27.92 -31.25
N PRO A 48 -11.44 27.91 -32.57
CA PRO A 48 -10.59 26.90 -33.18
C PRO A 48 -9.18 26.88 -32.57
N GLU A 49 -8.66 28.02 -32.14
CA GLU A 49 -7.34 28.13 -31.48
C GLU A 49 -7.30 27.40 -30.14
N ALA A 50 -8.42 27.18 -29.45
CA ALA A 50 -8.49 26.38 -28.27
C ALA A 50 -8.28 24.88 -28.58
N LEU A 51 -8.79 24.42 -29.72
CA LEU A 51 -8.57 23.06 -30.21
C LEU A 51 -7.11 22.83 -30.61
N GLU A 52 -6.51 23.80 -31.32
CA GLU A 52 -5.08 23.75 -31.70
C GLU A 52 -4.21 23.68 -30.45
N SER A 53 -4.52 24.49 -29.44
CA SER A 53 -3.80 24.49 -28.16
C SER A 53 -3.85 23.15 -27.44
N THR A 54 -4.92 22.36 -27.59
CA THR A 54 -4.98 21.00 -26.97
C THR A 54 -3.92 20.07 -27.56
N VAL A 55 -3.67 20.17 -28.87
CA VAL A 55 -2.63 19.37 -29.53
C VAL A 55 -1.24 19.82 -29.09
N GLU A 56 -0.99 21.13 -29.00
CA GLU A 56 0.27 21.66 -28.48
C GLU A 56 0.55 21.18 -27.06
N VAL A 57 -0.44 21.26 -26.17
CA VAL A 57 -0.31 20.79 -24.78
C VAL A 57 -0.05 19.29 -24.75
N ALA A 58 -0.75 18.49 -25.56
CA ALA A 58 -0.53 17.06 -25.64
C ALA A 58 0.90 16.72 -26.10
N GLN A 59 1.44 17.45 -27.09
CA GLN A 59 2.83 17.28 -27.53
C GLN A 59 3.84 17.65 -26.45
N ARG A 60 3.61 18.73 -25.72
CA ARG A 60 4.46 19.16 -24.59
C ARG A 60 4.42 18.19 -23.42
N CYS A 61 3.31 17.49 -23.23
CA CYS A 61 3.10 16.49 -22.19
C CYS A 61 3.37 15.05 -22.67
N ALA A 62 3.96 14.86 -23.84
CA ALA A 62 4.26 13.55 -24.44
C ALA A 62 5.41 12.87 -23.69
N PHE A 63 5.13 12.38 -22.49
CA PHE A 63 6.06 11.66 -21.63
C PHE A 63 5.58 10.22 -21.42
N MET A 64 6.49 9.28 -21.59
CA MET A 64 6.25 7.87 -21.27
C MET A 64 7.15 7.46 -20.11
N ALA A 65 6.54 6.83 -19.11
CA ALA A 65 7.30 6.27 -17.99
C ALA A 65 8.19 5.12 -18.49
N THR A 66 9.48 5.20 -18.21
CA THR A 66 10.45 4.14 -18.52
C THR A 66 10.78 3.35 -17.26
N CYS A 67 10.85 2.02 -17.39
CA CYS A 67 11.34 1.18 -16.31
C CYS A 67 12.83 1.48 -16.06
N ARG A 68 13.20 1.59 -14.80
CA ARG A 68 14.58 1.74 -14.34
C ARG A 68 14.86 0.68 -13.30
N ASP A 69 16.12 0.32 -13.13
CA ASP A 69 16.55 -0.51 -12.02
C ASP A 69 16.28 0.19 -10.68
N PRO A 70 15.99 -0.55 -9.61
CA PRO A 70 15.80 0.02 -8.28
C PRO A 70 17.04 0.81 -7.85
N ILE A 71 16.82 2.03 -7.38
CA ILE A 71 17.88 2.92 -6.87
C ILE A 71 17.61 3.17 -5.40
N LEU A 72 18.52 2.70 -4.54
CA LEU A 72 18.50 2.98 -3.11
C LEU A 72 19.57 4.01 -2.76
N PRO A 73 19.31 4.92 -1.80
CA PRO A 73 20.36 5.77 -1.25
C PRO A 73 21.39 4.91 -0.51
N LEU A 74 22.63 5.35 -0.50
CA LEU A 74 23.69 4.70 0.27
C LEU A 74 23.52 4.99 1.75
N PHE A 75 23.53 3.91 2.57
CA PHE A 75 23.53 4.03 4.03
C PHE A 75 24.95 4.28 4.58
N ALA A 76 25.92 3.58 4.05
CA ALA A 76 27.32 3.65 4.45
C ALA A 76 28.24 3.42 3.24
N SER A 77 29.53 3.77 3.37
CA SER A 77 30.54 3.51 2.33
C SER A 77 30.79 2.01 2.11
N ASP A 78 30.63 1.19 3.13
CA ASP A 78 30.69 -0.28 3.10
C ASP A 78 29.48 -0.84 3.85
N GLU A 79 28.40 -1.06 3.10
CA GLU A 79 27.14 -1.54 3.65
C GLU A 79 27.20 -3.01 4.06
N ILE A 80 28.05 -3.80 3.41
CA ILE A 80 28.21 -5.23 3.72
C ILE A 80 28.84 -5.39 5.11
N THR A 81 29.97 -4.73 5.34
CA THR A 81 30.64 -4.76 6.64
C THR A 81 29.75 -4.20 7.74
N GLU A 82 29.06 -3.10 7.48
CA GLU A 82 28.18 -2.46 8.46
C GLU A 82 26.95 -3.33 8.79
N LEU A 83 26.32 -3.97 7.80
CA LEU A 83 25.21 -4.92 8.03
C LEU A 83 25.67 -6.09 8.89
N ASN A 84 26.79 -6.73 8.54
CA ASN A 84 27.36 -7.84 9.28
C ASN A 84 27.62 -7.47 10.75
N ARG A 85 28.23 -6.30 10.98
CA ARG A 85 28.50 -5.79 12.32
C ARG A 85 27.22 -5.60 13.13
N GLN A 86 26.26 -4.84 12.58
CA GLN A 86 25.00 -4.55 13.27
C GLN A 86 24.15 -5.82 13.53
N ALA A 87 24.10 -6.75 12.59
CA ALA A 87 23.35 -7.98 12.73
C ALA A 87 23.95 -8.89 13.81
N LYS A 88 25.28 -9.06 13.85
CA LYS A 88 25.96 -9.88 14.88
C LYS A 88 25.85 -9.26 16.28
N ASP A 89 26.06 -7.96 16.40
CA ASP A 89 25.89 -7.24 17.66
C ASP A 89 24.41 -7.31 18.13
N GLY A 90 23.49 -7.10 17.21
CA GLY A 90 22.05 -7.16 17.49
C GLY A 90 21.58 -8.54 17.92
N LEU A 91 22.00 -9.60 17.25
CA LEU A 91 21.67 -10.97 17.65
C LEU A 91 22.20 -11.29 19.04
N LYS A 92 23.44 -10.94 19.33
CA LYS A 92 24.04 -11.10 20.68
C LYS A 92 23.21 -10.41 21.75
N ASN A 93 22.76 -9.17 21.48
CA ASN A 93 21.91 -8.42 22.42
C ASN A 93 20.55 -9.07 22.60
N ARG A 94 19.92 -9.57 21.53
CA ARG A 94 18.64 -10.29 21.62
C ARG A 94 18.77 -11.57 22.44
N LEU A 95 19.76 -12.40 22.17
CA LEU A 95 19.99 -13.66 22.87
C LEU A 95 20.35 -13.46 24.34
N ALA A 96 20.90 -12.32 24.73
CA ALA A 96 21.18 -12.02 26.14
C ALA A 96 19.91 -11.78 26.99
N ILE A 97 18.78 -11.44 26.35
CA ILE A 97 17.55 -11.00 27.03
C ILE A 97 16.45 -12.08 26.98
N ILE A 98 16.38 -12.86 25.90
CA ILE A 98 15.30 -13.83 25.66
C ILE A 98 15.73 -15.26 26.02
N SER A 99 14.73 -16.11 26.29
CA SER A 99 14.96 -17.57 26.31
C SER A 99 15.15 -18.08 24.91
N HIS A 100 16.22 -18.84 24.66
CA HIS A 100 16.54 -19.37 23.33
C HIS A 100 15.54 -20.45 22.92
N ALA A 101 15.14 -20.45 21.65
CA ALA A 101 14.32 -21.52 21.07
C ALA A 101 15.14 -22.68 20.53
N ALA A 102 16.44 -22.43 20.25
CA ALA A 102 17.41 -23.39 19.72
C ALA A 102 18.80 -23.11 20.34
N PRO A 103 19.80 -23.99 20.16
CA PRO A 103 21.19 -23.70 20.52
C PRO A 103 21.71 -22.44 19.84
N VAL A 104 22.58 -21.68 20.52
CA VAL A 104 23.16 -20.43 19.98
C VAL A 104 23.85 -20.67 18.64
N SER A 105 24.53 -21.82 18.46
CA SER A 105 25.17 -22.19 17.20
C SER A 105 24.20 -22.19 16.01
N GLU A 106 22.95 -22.61 16.22
CA GLU A 106 21.94 -22.64 15.17
C GLU A 106 21.49 -21.22 14.77
N TYR A 107 21.42 -20.30 15.72
CA TYR A 107 21.20 -18.89 15.44
C TYR A 107 22.37 -18.28 14.64
N ASP A 108 23.62 -18.60 15.00
CA ASP A 108 24.80 -18.09 14.31
C ASP A 108 24.86 -18.62 12.88
N GLU A 109 24.65 -19.92 12.66
CA GLU A 109 24.61 -20.54 11.33
C GLU A 109 23.50 -19.93 10.45
N ARG A 110 22.31 -19.74 11.01
CA ARG A 110 21.19 -19.14 10.32
C ARG A 110 21.47 -17.66 9.97
N LEU A 111 22.07 -16.89 10.87
CA LEU A 111 22.44 -15.50 10.63
C LEU A 111 23.45 -15.40 9.48
N ASP A 112 24.53 -16.19 9.53
CA ASP A 112 25.57 -16.17 8.49
C ASP A 112 25.00 -16.62 7.13
N PHE A 113 24.07 -17.57 7.10
CA PHE A 113 23.36 -17.98 5.88
C PHE A 113 22.54 -16.84 5.29
N GLU A 114 21.71 -16.16 6.10
CA GLU A 114 20.87 -15.06 5.64
C GLU A 114 21.70 -13.86 5.18
N LEU A 115 22.76 -13.49 5.91
CA LEU A 115 23.67 -12.41 5.53
C LEU A 115 24.30 -12.64 4.17
N LYS A 116 24.74 -13.89 3.89
CA LYS A 116 25.31 -14.26 2.59
C LYS A 116 24.29 -14.09 1.46
N ILE A 117 23.04 -14.48 1.66
CA ILE A 117 22.00 -14.31 0.63
C ILE A 117 21.67 -12.84 0.42
N ILE A 118 21.55 -12.04 1.50
CA ILE A 118 21.28 -10.61 1.40
C ILE A 118 22.42 -9.90 0.63
N GLU A 119 23.67 -10.28 0.88
CA GLU A 119 24.84 -9.76 0.15
C GLU A 119 24.78 -10.15 -1.34
N GLN A 120 24.55 -11.44 -1.65
CA GLN A 120 24.46 -11.93 -3.03
C GLN A 120 23.38 -11.26 -3.84
N MET A 121 22.26 -10.92 -3.21
CA MET A 121 21.13 -10.25 -3.85
C MET A 121 21.27 -8.71 -3.90
N GLY A 122 22.30 -8.14 -3.26
CA GLY A 122 22.60 -6.70 -3.32
C GLY A 122 21.68 -5.84 -2.45
N PHE A 123 21.14 -6.37 -1.34
CA PHE A 123 20.23 -5.66 -0.45
C PHE A 123 20.76 -5.26 0.94
N PRO A 124 22.10 -5.21 1.22
CA PRO A 124 22.59 -4.77 2.52
C PRO A 124 22.07 -3.39 2.91
N GLY A 125 22.14 -2.41 1.99
CA GLY A 125 21.67 -1.05 2.22
C GLY A 125 20.18 -0.97 2.52
N TYR A 126 19.36 -1.78 1.87
CA TYR A 126 17.92 -1.83 2.15
C TYR A 126 17.62 -2.22 3.61
N PHE A 127 18.25 -3.29 4.10
CA PHE A 127 18.09 -3.71 5.50
C PHE A 127 18.57 -2.65 6.48
N LEU A 128 19.69 -2.00 6.20
CA LEU A 128 20.25 -0.93 7.04
C LEU A 128 19.35 0.30 7.10
N ILE A 129 18.80 0.74 5.96
CA ILE A 129 17.87 1.87 5.89
C ILE A 129 16.59 1.56 6.66
N VAL A 130 16.03 0.36 6.50
CA VAL A 130 14.82 -0.05 7.21
C VAL A 130 15.08 -0.12 8.72
N ALA A 131 16.18 -0.71 9.14
CA ALA A 131 16.57 -0.76 10.54
C ALA A 131 16.76 0.63 11.15
N ASP A 132 17.31 1.57 10.40
CA ASP A 132 17.59 2.93 10.83
C ASP A 132 16.31 3.68 11.22
N PHE A 133 15.34 3.77 10.34
CA PHE A 133 14.14 4.54 10.66
C PHE A 133 13.24 3.85 11.70
N ILE A 134 13.31 2.52 11.82
CA ILE A 134 12.64 1.80 12.91
C ILE A 134 13.30 2.09 14.26
N LYS A 135 14.64 2.07 14.32
CA LYS A 135 15.39 2.43 15.53
C LYS A 135 15.08 3.86 15.92
N TRP A 136 15.11 4.78 14.96
CA TRP A 136 14.78 6.19 15.21
C TRP A 136 13.35 6.34 15.76
N ALA A 137 12.38 5.63 15.20
CA ALA A 137 11.00 5.66 15.70
C ALA A 137 10.92 5.16 17.15
N LYS A 138 11.58 4.02 17.45
CA LYS A 138 11.63 3.45 18.81
C LYS A 138 12.34 4.40 19.79
N GLU A 139 13.41 5.07 19.39
CA GLU A 139 14.12 6.09 20.20
C GLU A 139 13.28 7.34 20.49
N LYS A 140 12.29 7.64 19.63
CA LYS A 140 11.31 8.72 19.80
C LYS A 140 10.03 8.28 20.48
N ASP A 141 10.00 7.08 21.05
CA ASP A 141 8.81 6.49 21.66
C ASP A 141 7.59 6.45 20.71
N ILE A 142 7.85 6.25 19.41
CA ILE A 142 6.81 6.01 18.40
C ILE A 142 6.56 4.50 18.36
N PRO A 143 5.36 4.02 18.69
CA PRO A 143 5.05 2.59 18.63
C PRO A 143 5.24 2.03 17.22
N VAL A 144 5.97 0.90 17.15
CA VAL A 144 6.22 0.13 15.93
C VAL A 144 5.68 -1.28 16.14
N GLY A 145 4.97 -1.81 15.16
CA GLY A 145 4.45 -3.17 15.18
C GLY A 145 5.57 -4.22 15.21
N PRO A 146 5.28 -5.45 15.69
CA PRO A 146 6.29 -6.50 15.87
C PRO A 146 6.81 -7.09 14.55
N GLY A 147 6.28 -6.65 13.42
CA GLY A 147 6.54 -7.19 12.09
C GLY A 147 5.44 -8.15 11.64
N ARG A 148 5.23 -8.19 10.34
CA ARG A 148 4.26 -9.05 9.65
C ARG A 148 4.75 -9.44 8.26
N GLY A 149 3.98 -10.26 7.55
CA GLY A 149 4.33 -10.71 6.20
C GLY A 149 5.55 -11.66 6.21
N SER A 150 6.21 -11.76 5.05
CA SER A 150 7.35 -12.64 4.86
C SER A 150 8.62 -12.19 5.58
N GLY A 151 8.78 -10.88 5.81
CA GLY A 151 9.94 -10.30 6.50
C GLY A 151 10.11 -10.80 7.94
N ALA A 152 9.02 -11.25 8.60
CA ALA A 152 9.10 -11.89 9.92
C ALA A 152 9.91 -13.20 9.93
N GLY A 153 10.16 -13.81 8.76
CA GLY A 153 11.00 -15.00 8.62
C GLY A 153 12.50 -14.75 8.62
N SER A 154 12.95 -13.47 8.65
CA SER A 154 14.37 -13.12 8.64
C SER A 154 14.94 -12.95 10.05
N LEU A 155 15.98 -13.72 10.36
CA LEU A 155 16.76 -13.57 11.59
C LEU A 155 17.61 -12.29 11.57
N VAL A 156 18.10 -11.87 10.42
CA VAL A 156 18.79 -10.58 10.25
C VAL A 156 17.83 -9.43 10.59
N ALA A 157 16.58 -9.47 10.11
CA ALA A 157 15.58 -8.46 10.46
C ALA A 157 15.28 -8.43 11.97
N TYR A 158 15.19 -9.60 12.60
CA TYR A 158 15.04 -9.72 14.05
C TYR A 158 16.25 -9.16 14.82
N ALA A 159 17.46 -9.49 14.41
CA ALA A 159 18.69 -8.97 14.99
C ALA A 159 18.80 -7.44 14.88
N LEU A 160 18.42 -6.89 13.74
CA LEU A 160 18.41 -5.44 13.47
C LEU A 160 17.26 -4.68 14.14
N THR A 161 16.38 -5.36 14.87
CA THR A 161 15.17 -4.79 15.50
C THR A 161 14.10 -4.30 14.51
N ILE A 162 14.16 -4.75 13.27
CA ILE A 162 13.12 -4.52 12.26
C ILE A 162 11.87 -5.29 12.65
N THR A 163 12.04 -6.54 13.11
CA THR A 163 10.96 -7.36 13.65
C THR A 163 11.23 -7.71 15.11
N ASP A 164 10.19 -8.05 15.86
CA ASP A 164 10.29 -8.48 17.26
C ASP A 164 9.85 -9.95 17.45
N LEU A 165 9.74 -10.69 16.34
CA LEU A 165 9.41 -12.12 16.30
C LEU A 165 10.68 -12.93 16.03
N ASP A 166 11.02 -13.87 16.94
CA ASP A 166 12.11 -14.81 16.75
C ASP A 166 11.73 -15.88 15.70
N PRO A 167 12.32 -15.87 14.49
CA PRO A 167 11.91 -16.77 13.42
C PRO A 167 12.19 -18.25 13.72
N LEU A 168 13.19 -18.57 14.55
CA LEU A 168 13.49 -19.96 14.93
C LEU A 168 12.40 -20.50 15.86
N ARG A 169 11.91 -19.69 16.79
CA ARG A 169 10.83 -20.05 17.70
C ARG A 169 9.54 -20.47 17.01
N TYR A 170 9.25 -19.84 15.88
CA TYR A 170 8.00 -20.05 15.11
C TYR A 170 8.23 -20.84 13.83
N ASN A 171 9.42 -21.41 13.63
CA ASN A 171 9.80 -22.17 12.42
C ASN A 171 9.50 -21.41 11.12
N LEU A 172 9.78 -20.09 11.10
CA LEU A 172 9.58 -19.24 9.93
C LEU A 172 10.71 -19.40 8.92
N LEU A 173 10.34 -19.49 7.65
CA LEU A 173 11.30 -19.72 6.54
C LEU A 173 11.74 -18.39 5.95
N PHE A 174 13.07 -18.19 5.87
CA PHE A 174 13.68 -17.03 5.23
C PHE A 174 13.47 -17.00 3.71
N GLU A 175 13.42 -18.16 3.08
CA GLU A 175 13.27 -18.33 1.64
C GLU A 175 11.90 -17.84 1.13
N ARG A 176 10.94 -17.63 2.02
CA ARG A 176 9.67 -16.97 1.69
C ARG A 176 9.82 -15.45 1.57
N PHE A 177 10.83 -14.88 2.19
CA PHE A 177 11.13 -13.45 2.15
C PHE A 177 12.14 -13.12 1.07
N LEU A 178 13.29 -13.80 1.06
CA LEU A 178 14.34 -13.68 0.04
C LEU A 178 14.71 -15.06 -0.52
N ASN A 179 14.66 -15.18 -1.84
CA ASN A 179 15.04 -16.38 -2.55
C ASN A 179 15.85 -15.99 -3.80
N PRO A 180 17.11 -16.42 -3.93
CA PRO A 180 17.95 -16.14 -5.10
C PRO A 180 17.35 -16.62 -6.42
N ASP A 181 16.53 -17.69 -6.39
CA ASP A 181 15.85 -18.23 -7.57
C ASP A 181 14.66 -17.37 -8.02
N ARG A 182 14.22 -16.45 -7.19
CA ARG A 182 13.10 -15.54 -7.45
C ARG A 182 13.57 -14.10 -7.32
N ILE A 183 13.98 -13.51 -8.44
CA ILE A 183 14.44 -12.11 -8.49
C ILE A 183 13.26 -11.17 -8.21
N SER A 184 13.06 -10.85 -6.95
CA SER A 184 12.13 -9.80 -6.51
C SER A 184 12.79 -8.98 -5.41
N MET A 185 12.56 -7.66 -5.44
CA MET A 185 13.01 -6.79 -4.35
C MET A 185 12.29 -7.20 -3.06
N PRO A 186 12.99 -7.28 -1.91
CA PRO A 186 12.35 -7.55 -0.63
C PRO A 186 11.38 -6.42 -0.27
N ASP A 187 10.29 -6.77 0.42
CA ASP A 187 9.28 -5.85 0.90
C ASP A 187 9.03 -6.06 2.38
N PHE A 188 9.31 -5.04 3.19
CA PHE A 188 8.99 -5.03 4.61
C PHE A 188 7.68 -4.29 4.87
N ASP A 189 6.71 -5.02 5.40
CA ASP A 189 5.47 -4.46 5.93
C ASP A 189 5.69 -3.96 7.37
N ILE A 190 5.69 -2.64 7.56
CA ILE A 190 5.98 -2.03 8.87
C ILE A 190 4.79 -1.18 9.30
N ASP A 191 4.26 -1.47 10.49
CA ASP A 191 3.14 -0.75 11.07
C ASP A 191 3.65 0.27 12.09
N PHE A 192 3.37 1.56 11.86
CA PHE A 192 3.65 2.65 12.80
C PHE A 192 2.36 3.17 13.44
N CYS A 193 2.49 3.78 14.62
CA CYS A 193 1.40 4.53 15.23
C CYS A 193 0.80 5.52 14.23
N MET A 194 -0.50 5.45 13.99
CA MET A 194 -1.20 6.25 12.99
C MET A 194 -1.02 7.76 13.21
N ASP A 195 -1.05 8.19 14.47
CA ASP A 195 -0.97 9.62 14.83
C ASP A 195 0.43 10.21 14.59
N ARG A 196 1.48 9.38 14.65
CA ARG A 196 2.88 9.82 14.57
C ARG A 196 3.66 9.26 13.37
N ARG A 197 2.99 8.52 12.48
CA ARG A 197 3.60 7.96 11.26
C ARG A 197 4.26 9.02 10.39
N GLU A 198 3.66 10.20 10.32
CA GLU A 198 4.17 11.30 9.51
C GLU A 198 5.55 11.78 9.97
N GLU A 199 5.84 11.74 11.28
CA GLU A 199 7.17 12.07 11.83
C GLU A 199 8.25 11.13 11.28
N VAL A 200 7.93 9.83 11.15
CA VAL A 200 8.88 8.84 10.59
C VAL A 200 9.12 9.11 9.11
N ILE A 201 8.08 9.43 8.35
CA ILE A 201 8.20 9.77 6.92
C ILE A 201 9.10 11.00 6.76
N GLN A 202 8.87 12.04 7.56
CA GLN A 202 9.69 13.27 7.54
C GLN A 202 11.15 12.99 7.90
N TYR A 203 11.42 12.13 8.90
CA TYR A 203 12.78 11.72 9.23
C TYR A 203 13.48 11.06 8.04
N VAL A 204 12.81 10.12 7.39
CA VAL A 204 13.37 9.41 6.21
C VAL A 204 13.63 10.39 5.07
N GLN A 205 12.71 11.32 4.80
CA GLN A 205 12.87 12.36 3.78
C GLN A 205 14.04 13.29 4.09
N GLN A 206 14.19 13.71 5.35
CA GLN A 206 15.29 14.60 5.77
C GLN A 206 16.65 13.90 5.68
N LYS A 207 16.71 12.62 6.05
CA LYS A 207 17.96 11.87 6.09
C LYS A 207 18.41 11.39 4.71
N TYR A 208 17.50 10.89 3.90
CA TYR A 208 17.83 10.25 2.62
C TYR A 208 17.51 11.09 1.40
N GLY A 209 16.78 12.19 1.57
CA GLY A 209 16.38 13.11 0.50
C GLY A 209 14.88 13.06 0.22
N HIS A 210 14.26 14.22 0.03
CA HIS A 210 12.84 14.35 -0.30
C HIS A 210 12.50 13.73 -1.66
N ASP A 211 13.44 13.66 -2.58
CA ASP A 211 13.33 13.04 -3.90
C ASP A 211 13.50 11.52 -3.89
N LYS A 212 13.86 10.93 -2.73
CA LYS A 212 14.08 9.49 -2.53
C LYS A 212 12.91 8.79 -1.80
N VAL A 213 11.97 9.56 -1.31
CA VAL A 213 10.84 9.04 -0.50
C VAL A 213 9.53 9.48 -1.14
N GLY A 214 8.74 8.53 -1.61
CA GLY A 214 7.45 8.77 -2.24
C GLY A 214 6.34 8.01 -1.54
N GLN A 215 5.15 8.59 -1.55
CA GLN A 215 3.92 7.89 -1.18
C GLN A 215 3.28 7.32 -2.43
N ILE A 216 2.91 6.04 -2.39
CA ILE A 216 2.21 5.37 -3.49
C ILE A 216 0.71 5.55 -3.27
N ILE A 217 0.01 5.98 -4.33
CA ILE A 217 -1.45 6.09 -4.33
C ILE A 217 -2.05 4.68 -4.20
N THR A 218 -2.90 4.51 -3.20
CA THR A 218 -3.72 3.31 -3.05
C THR A 218 -5.11 3.57 -3.59
N PHE A 219 -5.57 2.71 -4.49
CA PHE A 219 -6.94 2.75 -4.99
C PHE A 219 -7.85 1.94 -4.06
N GLY A 220 -8.86 2.62 -3.51
CA GLY A 220 -9.93 1.99 -2.76
C GLY A 220 -11.10 1.61 -3.67
N ALA A 221 -11.82 0.56 -3.30
CA ALA A 221 -13.09 0.20 -3.91
C ALA A 221 -14.16 0.10 -2.83
N LEU A 222 -15.36 0.57 -3.16
CA LEU A 222 -16.53 0.37 -2.31
C LEU A 222 -16.94 -1.11 -2.42
N LEU A 223 -16.76 -1.85 -1.31
CA LEU A 223 -17.26 -3.21 -1.23
C LEU A 223 -18.79 -3.21 -1.10
N SER A 224 -19.44 -4.26 -1.55
CA SER A 224 -20.90 -4.37 -1.70
C SER A 224 -21.71 -3.91 -0.48
N LYS A 225 -21.34 -4.32 0.74
CA LYS A 225 -22.02 -3.89 1.97
C LYS A 225 -21.85 -2.39 2.27
N ALA A 226 -20.67 -1.84 2.02
CA ALA A 226 -20.40 -0.42 2.17
C ALA A 226 -21.16 0.37 1.09
N ALA A 227 -21.09 -0.07 -0.16
CA ALA A 227 -21.79 0.58 -1.27
C ALA A 227 -23.30 0.69 -1.01
N ILE A 228 -23.95 -0.37 -0.53
CA ILE A 228 -25.39 -0.32 -0.19
C ILE A 228 -25.68 0.67 0.92
N ARG A 229 -24.84 0.72 1.98
CA ARG A 229 -25.04 1.65 3.07
C ARG A 229 -24.83 3.10 2.64
N ASP A 230 -23.81 3.36 1.87
CA ASP A 230 -23.51 4.71 1.38
C ASP A 230 -24.55 5.19 0.36
N MET A 231 -24.98 4.32 -0.56
CA MET A 231 -26.08 4.62 -1.48
C MET A 231 -27.38 4.87 -0.74
N GLY A 232 -27.72 4.03 0.26
CA GLY A 232 -28.89 4.24 1.09
C GLY A 232 -28.86 5.61 1.81
N ARG A 233 -27.69 6.03 2.29
CA ARG A 233 -27.51 7.32 2.93
C ARG A 233 -27.73 8.48 1.96
N VAL A 234 -27.11 8.47 0.78
CA VAL A 234 -27.25 9.58 -0.19
C VAL A 234 -28.62 9.66 -0.82
N LEU A 235 -29.36 8.54 -0.86
CA LEU A 235 -30.77 8.46 -1.27
C LEU A 235 -31.74 8.69 -0.12
N GLN A 236 -31.26 9.05 1.07
CA GLN A 236 -32.05 9.32 2.27
C GLN A 236 -32.98 8.17 2.68
N MET A 237 -32.60 6.94 2.40
CA MET A 237 -33.37 5.76 2.81
C MET A 237 -33.27 5.54 4.32
N PRO A 238 -34.33 4.98 4.97
CA PRO A 238 -34.28 4.64 6.39
C PRO A 238 -33.15 3.68 6.71
N TYR A 239 -32.29 4.02 7.68
CA TYR A 239 -31.11 3.24 8.05
C TYR A 239 -31.41 1.76 8.32
N GLY A 240 -32.51 1.46 9.05
CA GLY A 240 -32.91 0.09 9.37
C GLY A 240 -33.27 -0.75 8.13
N GLN A 241 -33.78 -0.14 7.06
CA GLN A 241 -34.03 -0.81 5.79
C GLN A 241 -32.72 -1.11 5.07
N VAL A 242 -31.85 -0.12 4.97
CA VAL A 242 -30.54 -0.23 4.31
C VAL A 242 -29.65 -1.26 5.00
N ASP A 243 -29.62 -1.27 6.34
CA ASP A 243 -28.82 -2.20 7.11
C ASP A 243 -29.31 -3.66 6.96
N ARG A 244 -30.64 -3.85 6.87
CA ARG A 244 -31.21 -5.18 6.54
C ARG A 244 -30.73 -5.67 5.16
N LEU A 245 -30.79 -4.83 4.13
CA LEU A 245 -30.31 -5.16 2.79
C LEU A 245 -28.82 -5.49 2.79
N ALA A 246 -28.00 -4.67 3.45
CA ALA A 246 -26.55 -4.91 3.54
C ALA A 246 -26.21 -6.22 4.27
N LYS A 247 -27.04 -6.65 5.24
CA LYS A 247 -26.86 -7.92 5.96
C LYS A 247 -27.20 -9.16 5.13
N LEU A 248 -28.01 -9.03 4.10
CA LEU A 248 -28.33 -10.14 3.20
C LEU A 248 -27.15 -10.57 2.31
N ILE A 249 -26.15 -9.69 2.13
CA ILE A 249 -24.97 -10.03 1.34
C ILE A 249 -24.11 -11.05 2.08
N PRO A 250 -23.86 -12.24 1.50
CA PRO A 250 -22.99 -13.25 2.08
C PRO A 250 -21.54 -12.76 2.19
N ILE A 251 -20.77 -13.41 3.07
CA ILE A 251 -19.32 -13.19 3.20
C ILE A 251 -18.65 -14.50 2.81
N GLU A 252 -17.75 -14.43 1.81
CA GLU A 252 -16.90 -15.54 1.43
C GLU A 252 -15.48 -15.28 1.96
N GLY A 253 -15.05 -16.07 2.93
CA GLY A 253 -13.80 -15.86 3.62
C GLY A 253 -13.78 -14.52 4.36
N VAL A 254 -12.97 -13.56 3.89
CA VAL A 254 -12.81 -12.23 4.53
C VAL A 254 -13.56 -11.12 3.79
N LYS A 255 -14.03 -11.37 2.56
CA LYS A 255 -14.66 -10.35 1.71
C LYS A 255 -16.15 -10.63 1.48
N PRO A 256 -17.00 -9.57 1.44
CA PRO A 256 -18.39 -9.73 1.03
C PRO A 256 -18.45 -10.07 -0.47
N LEU A 257 -19.42 -10.86 -0.85
CA LEU A 257 -19.70 -11.20 -2.25
C LEU A 257 -19.95 -9.91 -3.06
N SER A 258 -19.52 -9.87 -4.31
CA SER A 258 -19.82 -8.73 -5.18
C SER A 258 -21.31 -8.71 -5.57
N ILE A 259 -21.87 -7.52 -5.76
CA ILE A 259 -23.28 -7.37 -6.18
C ILE A 259 -23.53 -8.05 -7.53
N CYS A 260 -22.55 -8.01 -8.44
CA CYS A 260 -22.65 -8.68 -9.74
C CYS A 260 -22.83 -10.21 -9.61
N LEU A 261 -22.07 -10.84 -8.69
CA LEU A 261 -22.18 -12.29 -8.47
C LEU A 261 -23.52 -12.67 -7.81
N LEU A 262 -24.05 -11.84 -6.91
CA LEU A 262 -25.38 -12.05 -6.34
C LEU A 262 -26.47 -12.00 -7.39
N TYR A 263 -26.36 -11.07 -8.33
CA TYR A 263 -27.34 -10.92 -9.42
C TYR A 263 -27.28 -12.10 -10.41
N THR A 264 -26.11 -12.66 -10.67
CA THR A 264 -25.94 -13.79 -11.59
C THR A 264 -26.29 -15.14 -10.99
N SER A 265 -26.18 -15.31 -9.65
CA SER A 265 -26.56 -16.57 -8.99
C SER A 265 -28.07 -16.76 -8.93
N ASP A 266 -28.85 -15.69 -8.70
CA ASP A 266 -30.32 -15.76 -8.73
C ASP A 266 -30.88 -16.12 -10.12
N ALA A 267 -30.20 -15.75 -11.20
CA ALA A 267 -30.59 -16.08 -12.56
C ALA A 267 -30.34 -17.56 -12.94
N ALA A 268 -29.53 -18.29 -12.17
CA ALA A 268 -29.21 -19.69 -12.40
C ALA A 268 -30.20 -20.66 -11.71
N ASP A 269 -30.96 -20.19 -10.71
CA ASP A 269 -31.93 -20.98 -9.97
C ASP A 269 -33.35 -20.93 -10.57
N GLU A 270 -33.56 -20.14 -11.63
CA GLU A 270 -34.84 -20.03 -12.36
C GLU A 270 -34.89 -20.81 -13.68
N VAL A 271 -33.97 -21.78 -13.92
CA VAL A 271 -33.98 -22.64 -15.11
C VAL A 271 -34.24 -24.09 -14.76
#